data_9c24b54288caf50f9bcbd1e7e960f820
#
_entry.id   9c24b54288caf50f9bcbd1e7e960f820
#
_cell.length_a   1.000
_cell.length_b   1.000
_cell.length_c   1.000
_cell.angle_alpha   90.00
_cell.angle_beta   90.00
_cell.angle_gamma   90.00
#
_symmetry.space_group_name_H-M   'P 1'
#
loop_
_entity.id
_entity.type
_entity.pdbx_description
1 polymer ?
#
loop_
_entity_poly.entity_id
_entity_poly.type
_entity_poly.pdbx_seq_one_letter_code
_entity_poly.pdbx_strand_id
1 'polypeptide(L)'
;MSLSDSLQVNKDIVEKQNLIKEAIIDQNYDKNLFFSYCMSQKPDDGDDLINWTKEELQKTINDFIIEQNQKKELQDKKEEEINQNVKETENLNLNMEQIRTQKTNLSPYTKEIKCREMEKSILNFKEIKITIKDPKVVETNFYTSNYITYEIITEINENLSWTVRRRYSDFLWLRQTLYNHFPRFFIPPLPGKRFGARRFQVDFVEKRMHFLNEFLSNLITSETFKASESLVSFLSIFDRMQFESKMKELSSYIPSQYVNDVKTIDGKLLISCDDDQNEKYYLNINNYFKLQSQLLGRLNNNLKLFYKKMKEALTHLDDVQKDFDLLQLLNNRVQMKEEVTKTYEELSIFYKNWKRMLFNQNEIMKTYIKDFFKYIRMEGSSYEELIIKREEIKNKFTAENQRLQNKKDKLWNQMDMTKWEISEDIDKIDRVLLLRDKSYACSKMCTKETLSLENLKNQLGYANKCNIDELKKLIKKYADMYLKNLKNFADKMYPTLNDALNVWTTIAAFTDK
;
A
#
# COMPACT_ATOMS: atom_id res chain seq x y z
N MET A 1 44.53 28.73 -35.70
CA MET A 1 43.47 29.68 -35.32
C MET A 1 44.11 31.05 -35.11
N SER A 2 43.62 32.08 -35.78
CA SER A 2 44.13 33.45 -35.59
C SER A 2 43.60 34.03 -34.26
N LEU A 3 44.26 35.06 -33.72
CA LEU A 3 43.77 35.76 -32.50
C LEU A 3 42.36 36.32 -32.67
N SER A 4 41.93 36.62 -33.91
CA SER A 4 40.58 37.05 -34.27
C SER A 4 39.56 35.93 -34.15
N ASP A 5 39.93 34.69 -34.49
CA ASP A 5 39.01 33.54 -34.44
C ASP A 5 38.74 33.13 -32.96
N SER A 6 39.74 33.20 -32.08
CA SER A 6 39.59 32.91 -30.67
C SER A 6 38.77 33.96 -29.90
N LEU A 7 38.84 35.22 -30.31
CA LEU A 7 38.01 36.30 -29.77
C LEU A 7 36.53 36.18 -30.18
N GLN A 8 36.29 35.72 -31.41
CA GLN A 8 34.95 35.49 -31.93
C GLN A 8 34.27 34.30 -31.27
N VAL A 9 34.98 33.17 -31.04
CA VAL A 9 34.51 31.99 -30.32
C VAL A 9 34.18 32.35 -28.88
N ASN A 10 35.00 33.13 -28.18
CA ASN A 10 34.72 33.58 -26.81
C ASN A 10 33.46 34.47 -26.72
N LYS A 11 33.23 35.34 -27.71
CA LYS A 11 32.02 36.15 -27.76
C LYS A 11 30.75 35.30 -27.93
N ASP A 12 30.80 34.33 -28.83
CA ASP A 12 29.67 33.43 -29.10
C ASP A 12 29.32 32.58 -27.85
N ILE A 13 30.31 32.09 -27.12
CA ILE A 13 30.10 31.34 -25.87
C ILE A 13 29.45 32.22 -24.79
N VAL A 14 29.91 33.47 -24.64
CA VAL A 14 29.33 34.41 -23.67
C VAL A 14 27.88 34.76 -24.00
N GLU A 15 27.54 34.95 -25.29
CA GLU A 15 26.17 35.17 -25.71
C GLU A 15 25.25 33.97 -25.43
N LYS A 16 25.70 32.72 -25.66
CA LYS A 16 24.99 31.49 -25.34
C LYS A 16 24.77 31.32 -23.85
N GLN A 17 25.78 31.63 -23.03
CA GLN A 17 25.67 31.60 -21.57
C GLN A 17 24.66 32.62 -21.04
N ASN A 18 24.63 33.83 -21.63
CA ASN A 18 23.64 34.86 -21.27
C ASN A 18 22.22 34.42 -21.63
N LEU A 19 22.01 33.82 -22.81
CA LEU A 19 20.70 33.25 -23.19
C LEU A 19 20.18 32.21 -22.16
N ILE A 20 21.06 31.31 -21.74
CA ILE A 20 20.69 30.29 -20.71
C ILE A 20 20.39 30.99 -19.39
N LYS A 21 21.19 31.97 -18.99
CA LYS A 21 20.98 32.71 -17.74
C LYS A 21 19.61 33.40 -17.73
N GLU A 22 19.32 34.19 -18.73
CA GLU A 22 18.07 34.96 -18.84
C GLU A 22 16.83 34.06 -18.96
N ALA A 23 16.90 33.00 -19.76
CA ALA A 23 15.75 32.18 -20.04
C ALA A 23 15.50 31.06 -19.00
N ILE A 24 16.54 30.55 -18.34
CA ILE A 24 16.46 29.43 -17.43
C ILE A 24 16.67 29.85 -15.98
N ILE A 25 17.79 30.52 -15.68
CA ILE A 25 18.18 30.82 -14.30
C ILE A 25 17.33 31.96 -13.74
N ASP A 26 17.18 33.07 -14.47
CA ASP A 26 16.44 34.25 -14.02
C ASP A 26 14.92 33.99 -13.97
N GLN A 27 14.44 32.96 -14.68
CA GLN A 27 13.04 32.47 -14.64
C GLN A 27 12.82 31.35 -13.60
N ASN A 28 13.82 31.08 -12.75
CA ASN A 28 13.77 30.03 -11.71
C ASN A 28 13.55 28.59 -12.19
N TYR A 29 13.94 28.27 -13.43
CA TYR A 29 14.01 26.89 -13.89
C TYR A 29 15.28 26.18 -13.35
N ASP A 30 15.19 24.87 -13.13
CA ASP A 30 16.34 24.10 -12.64
C ASP A 30 17.39 23.93 -13.76
N LYS A 31 18.53 24.58 -13.58
CA LYS A 31 19.69 24.53 -14.49
C LYS A 31 20.17 23.11 -14.78
N ASN A 32 20.23 22.25 -13.73
CA ASN A 32 20.71 20.88 -13.91
C ASN A 32 19.71 20.04 -14.73
N LEU A 33 18.41 20.32 -14.56
CA LEU A 33 17.37 19.67 -15.33
C LEU A 33 17.43 20.11 -16.81
N PHE A 34 17.72 21.39 -17.07
CA PHE A 34 17.92 21.90 -18.42
C PHE A 34 19.13 21.25 -19.11
N PHE A 35 20.29 21.16 -18.44
CA PHE A 35 21.45 20.47 -19.02
C PHE A 35 21.20 18.98 -19.27
N SER A 36 20.50 18.29 -18.36
CA SER A 36 20.06 16.90 -18.60
C SER A 36 19.13 16.78 -19.81
N TYR A 37 18.29 17.77 -20.05
CA TYR A 37 17.43 17.84 -21.23
C TYR A 37 18.26 18.04 -22.50
N CYS A 38 19.22 18.96 -22.50
CA CYS A 38 20.16 19.13 -23.62
C CYS A 38 20.89 17.85 -23.99
N MET A 39 21.42 17.12 -22.99
CA MET A 39 22.07 15.82 -23.20
C MET A 39 21.15 14.77 -23.81
N SER A 40 19.86 14.82 -23.52
CA SER A 40 18.87 13.92 -24.14
C SER A 40 18.60 14.23 -25.60
N GLN A 41 18.77 15.50 -26.03
CA GLN A 41 18.55 15.94 -27.43
C GLN A 41 19.80 15.72 -28.31
N LYS A 42 21.01 15.89 -27.73
CA LYS A 42 22.30 15.61 -28.39
C LYS A 42 23.19 14.81 -27.44
N PRO A 43 23.12 13.47 -27.41
CA PRO A 43 23.87 12.65 -26.46
C PRO A 43 25.38 12.77 -26.55
N ASP A 44 25.90 13.03 -27.74
CA ASP A 44 27.35 13.09 -28.02
C ASP A 44 27.96 14.48 -27.77
N ASP A 45 27.15 15.55 -27.78
CA ASP A 45 27.61 16.96 -27.75
C ASP A 45 26.91 17.80 -26.67
N GLY A 46 26.01 17.21 -25.86
CA GLY A 46 25.06 17.93 -25.02
C GLY A 46 25.63 18.83 -23.93
N ASP A 47 26.84 18.52 -23.42
CA ASP A 47 27.50 19.31 -22.37
C ASP A 47 28.36 20.47 -22.92
N ASP A 48 28.71 20.47 -24.19
CA ASP A 48 29.60 21.48 -24.77
C ASP A 48 28.80 22.49 -25.61
N LEU A 49 28.56 23.67 -25.03
CA LEU A 49 27.87 24.79 -25.69
C LEU A 49 28.55 25.25 -26.97
N ILE A 50 29.81 24.89 -27.22
CA ILE A 50 30.55 25.22 -28.41
C ILE A 50 29.91 24.57 -29.65
N ASN A 51 29.38 23.37 -29.49
CA ASN A 51 28.82 22.53 -30.56
C ASN A 51 27.36 22.85 -30.91
N TRP A 52 26.76 23.83 -30.24
CA TRP A 52 25.39 24.26 -30.48
C TRP A 52 25.38 25.54 -31.28
N THR A 53 24.52 25.66 -32.31
CA THR A 53 24.21 26.96 -32.90
C THR A 53 23.30 27.77 -31.97
N LYS A 54 23.28 29.09 -32.13
CA LYS A 54 22.43 29.97 -31.32
C LYS A 54 20.94 29.66 -31.53
N GLU A 55 20.56 29.34 -32.77
CA GLU A 55 19.19 28.97 -33.12
C GLU A 55 18.78 27.63 -32.49
N GLU A 56 19.66 26.62 -32.53
CA GLU A 56 19.42 25.31 -31.89
C GLU A 56 19.25 25.46 -30.39
N LEU A 57 20.14 26.24 -29.75
CA LEU A 57 20.06 26.50 -28.32
C LEU A 57 18.77 27.21 -27.92
N GLN A 58 18.38 28.26 -28.68
CA GLN A 58 17.15 29.01 -28.44
C GLN A 58 15.91 28.12 -28.60
N LYS A 59 15.90 27.27 -29.62
CA LYS A 59 14.83 26.29 -29.82
C LYS A 59 14.73 25.31 -28.65
N THR A 60 15.85 24.75 -28.25
CA THR A 60 15.90 23.77 -27.13
C THR A 60 15.49 24.40 -25.79
N ILE A 61 15.85 25.67 -25.54
CA ILE A 61 15.37 26.45 -24.41
C ILE A 61 13.84 26.57 -24.45
N ASN A 62 13.27 26.94 -25.58
CA ASN A 62 11.83 27.11 -25.72
C ASN A 62 11.09 25.77 -25.52
N ASP A 63 11.58 24.68 -26.13
CA ASP A 63 10.99 23.34 -26.00
C ASP A 63 11.04 22.85 -24.55
N PHE A 64 12.15 23.10 -23.85
CA PHE A 64 12.28 22.79 -22.41
C PHE A 64 11.27 23.57 -21.56
N ILE A 65 11.15 24.89 -21.78
CA ILE A 65 10.20 25.73 -21.05
C ILE A 65 8.76 25.26 -21.27
N ILE A 66 8.39 24.92 -22.50
CA ILE A 66 7.07 24.40 -22.85
C ILE A 66 6.81 23.08 -22.08
N GLU A 67 7.78 22.17 -22.08
CA GLU A 67 7.65 20.89 -21.39
C GLU A 67 7.52 21.06 -19.87
N GLN A 68 8.29 21.99 -19.26
CA GLN A 68 8.19 22.26 -17.82
C GLN A 68 6.86 22.91 -17.45
N ASN A 69 6.35 23.82 -18.25
CA ASN A 69 5.05 24.46 -18.03
C ASN A 69 3.90 23.46 -18.17
N GLN A 70 3.93 22.56 -19.15
CA GLN A 70 2.96 21.48 -19.29
C GLN A 70 2.99 20.52 -18.07
N LYS A 71 4.19 20.19 -17.57
CA LYS A 71 4.34 19.38 -16.35
C LYS A 71 3.76 20.08 -15.13
N LYS A 72 3.99 21.39 -15.01
CA LYS A 72 3.46 22.21 -13.91
C LYS A 72 1.93 22.30 -13.98
N GLU A 73 1.36 22.61 -15.13
CA GLU A 73 -0.11 22.62 -15.31
C GLU A 73 -0.76 21.28 -15.01
N LEU A 74 -0.10 20.16 -15.37
CA LEU A 74 -0.58 18.82 -15.06
C LEU A 74 -0.53 18.53 -13.55
N GLN A 75 0.47 19.11 -12.89
CA GLN A 75 0.64 18.98 -11.44
C GLN A 75 -0.38 19.84 -10.70
N ASP A 76 -0.59 21.07 -11.13
CA ASP A 76 -1.58 22.01 -10.57
C ASP A 76 -3.01 21.46 -10.74
N LYS A 77 -3.36 20.91 -11.91
CA LYS A 77 -4.65 20.22 -12.14
C LYS A 77 -4.83 19.02 -11.21
N LYS A 78 -3.78 18.24 -10.98
CA LYS A 78 -3.83 17.11 -10.03
C LYS A 78 -3.97 17.60 -8.60
N GLU A 79 -3.37 18.71 -8.22
CA GLU A 79 -3.51 19.32 -6.90
C GLU A 79 -4.90 19.92 -6.69
N GLU A 80 -5.49 20.53 -7.71
CA GLU A 80 -6.89 21.00 -7.67
C GLU A 80 -7.88 19.83 -7.54
N GLU A 81 -7.68 18.75 -8.31
CA GLU A 81 -8.49 17.53 -8.21
C GLU A 81 -8.37 16.88 -6.82
N ILE A 82 -7.17 16.87 -6.24
CA ILE A 82 -6.93 16.39 -4.88
C ILE A 82 -7.62 17.30 -3.86
N ASN A 83 -7.55 18.61 -4.01
CA ASN A 83 -8.16 19.58 -3.09
C ASN A 83 -9.70 19.55 -3.17
N GLN A 84 -10.29 19.34 -4.34
CA GLN A 84 -11.73 19.12 -4.49
C GLN A 84 -12.15 17.83 -3.79
N ASN A 85 -11.41 16.74 -4.00
CA ASN A 85 -11.66 15.47 -3.33
C ASN A 85 -11.46 15.53 -1.81
N VAL A 86 -10.55 16.39 -1.29
CA VAL A 86 -10.38 16.62 0.16
C VAL A 86 -11.59 17.35 0.73
N LYS A 87 -12.13 18.38 0.04
CA LYS A 87 -13.35 19.07 0.47
C LYS A 87 -14.56 18.13 0.48
N GLU A 88 -14.65 17.21 -0.48
CA GLU A 88 -15.67 16.17 -0.49
C GLU A 88 -15.52 15.19 0.69
N THR A 89 -14.27 14.89 1.08
CA THR A 89 -13.98 14.03 2.26
C THR A 89 -14.23 14.75 3.60
N GLU A 90 -14.06 16.06 3.68
CA GLU A 90 -14.46 16.85 4.87
C GLU A 90 -15.97 16.82 5.07
N ASN A 91 -16.75 16.92 4.00
CA ASN A 91 -18.20 16.70 4.04
C ASN A 91 -18.60 15.26 4.43
N LEU A 92 -17.73 14.28 4.15
CA LEU A 92 -17.88 12.88 4.57
C LEU A 92 -17.66 12.69 6.07
N ASN A 93 -16.71 13.41 6.67
CA ASN A 93 -16.49 13.35 8.12
C ASN A 93 -17.68 13.92 8.90
N LEU A 94 -18.32 14.97 8.39
CA LEU A 94 -19.58 15.49 8.94
C LEU A 94 -20.73 14.46 8.83
N ASN A 95 -20.81 13.72 7.72
CA ASN A 95 -21.77 12.64 7.57
C ASN A 95 -21.45 11.40 8.42
N MET A 96 -20.17 11.10 8.65
CA MET A 96 -19.73 10.01 9.54
C MET A 96 -20.01 10.33 11.02
N GLU A 97 -19.94 11.59 11.43
CA GLU A 97 -20.38 12.01 12.76
C GLU A 97 -21.91 11.97 12.90
N GLN A 98 -22.64 12.33 11.86
CA GLN A 98 -24.11 12.18 11.84
C GLN A 98 -24.55 10.69 11.86
N ILE A 99 -23.79 9.79 11.24
CA ILE A 99 -23.99 8.35 11.33
C ILE A 99 -23.61 7.81 12.72
N ARG A 100 -22.64 8.42 13.41
CA ARG A 100 -22.30 8.08 14.81
C ARG A 100 -23.37 8.55 15.81
N THR A 101 -24.05 9.65 15.52
CA THR A 101 -25.10 10.21 16.40
C THR A 101 -26.48 9.65 16.12
N GLN A 102 -26.73 9.16 14.92
CA GLN A 102 -27.87 8.29 14.67
C GLN A 102 -27.56 6.93 15.28
N LYS A 103 -27.92 6.74 16.57
CA LYS A 103 -28.24 5.42 17.09
C LYS A 103 -29.19 4.83 16.07
N THR A 104 -28.66 4.06 15.16
CA THR A 104 -29.44 3.36 14.16
C THR A 104 -30.43 2.52 14.93
N ASN A 105 -31.70 2.91 14.85
CA ASN A 105 -32.77 1.97 14.93
C ASN A 105 -32.57 1.00 13.74
N LEU A 106 -31.55 0.16 13.85
CA LEU A 106 -31.40 -1.04 13.06
C LEU A 106 -32.70 -1.80 13.29
N SER A 107 -33.50 -1.90 12.23
CA SER A 107 -34.71 -2.71 12.13
C SER A 107 -34.53 -3.99 12.98
N PRO A 108 -35.54 -4.43 13.71
CA PRO A 108 -35.47 -5.61 14.59
C PRO A 108 -35.12 -6.93 13.88
N TYR A 109 -34.69 -6.86 12.62
CA TYR A 109 -34.36 -8.00 11.78
C TYR A 109 -32.86 -8.38 11.77
N THR A 110 -32.00 -7.81 12.62
CA THR A 110 -30.65 -8.35 12.85
C THR A 110 -30.69 -9.56 13.78
N LYS A 111 -31.36 -10.64 13.37
CA LYS A 111 -31.07 -11.95 13.94
C LYS A 111 -29.68 -12.36 13.51
N GLU A 112 -28.85 -12.74 14.47
CA GLU A 112 -27.49 -13.25 14.27
C GLU A 112 -27.48 -14.30 13.16
N ILE A 113 -26.72 -14.02 12.11
CA ILE A 113 -26.36 -15.05 11.14
C ILE A 113 -25.37 -15.94 11.86
N LYS A 114 -25.80 -17.09 12.32
CA LYS A 114 -24.90 -18.17 12.70
C LYS A 114 -24.25 -18.69 11.42
N CYS A 115 -23.02 -18.21 11.12
CA CYS A 115 -22.15 -18.98 10.25
C CYS A 115 -22.07 -20.40 10.83
N ARG A 116 -22.20 -21.43 10.00
CA ARG A 116 -21.92 -22.80 10.42
C ARG A 116 -20.58 -22.78 11.14
N GLU A 117 -20.53 -23.34 12.34
CA GLU A 117 -19.26 -23.52 13.04
C GLU A 117 -18.35 -24.30 12.08
N MET A 118 -17.35 -23.60 11.53
CA MET A 118 -16.29 -24.28 10.79
C MET A 118 -15.68 -25.29 11.75
N GLU A 119 -15.50 -26.53 11.31
CA GLU A 119 -14.96 -27.60 12.13
C GLU A 119 -13.77 -27.09 12.94
N LYS A 120 -13.83 -27.29 14.24
CA LYS A 120 -12.86 -26.77 15.20
C LYS A 120 -11.47 -27.25 14.79
N SER A 121 -10.71 -26.39 14.13
CA SER A 121 -9.35 -26.70 13.72
C SER A 121 -8.43 -26.72 14.93
N ILE A 122 -7.26 -27.33 14.76
CA ILE A 122 -6.19 -27.45 15.76
C ILE A 122 -5.80 -26.09 16.39
N LEU A 123 -6.10 -24.96 15.69
CA LEU A 123 -5.79 -23.59 16.15
C LEU A 123 -6.91 -22.91 16.95
N ASN A 124 -7.80 -23.64 17.56
CA ASN A 124 -8.88 -23.11 18.43
C ASN A 124 -8.38 -22.60 19.80
N PHE A 125 -7.08 -22.32 19.91
CA PHE A 125 -6.46 -21.80 21.12
C PHE A 125 -6.63 -20.28 21.24
N LYS A 126 -6.86 -19.79 22.47
CA LYS A 126 -7.12 -18.36 22.72
C LYS A 126 -5.90 -17.47 22.46
N GLU A 127 -4.69 -17.99 22.69
CA GLU A 127 -3.46 -17.23 22.57
C GLU A 127 -2.47 -17.97 21.65
N ILE A 128 -2.24 -17.41 20.48
CA ILE A 128 -1.21 -17.86 19.54
C ILE A 128 -0.25 -16.69 19.33
N LYS A 129 1.04 -16.96 19.50
CA LYS A 129 2.10 -16.01 19.21
C LYS A 129 2.93 -16.52 18.04
N ILE A 130 3.17 -15.66 17.06
CA ILE A 130 4.03 -15.98 15.92
C ILE A 130 5.25 -15.07 15.94
N THR A 131 6.41 -15.65 15.73
CA THR A 131 7.67 -14.93 15.61
C THR A 131 8.40 -15.37 14.35
N ILE A 132 8.78 -14.42 13.50
CA ILE A 132 9.60 -14.68 12.32
C ILE A 132 11.02 -14.20 12.60
N LYS A 133 12.00 -15.10 12.39
CA LYS A 133 13.42 -14.80 12.63
C LYS A 133 14.32 -15.58 11.68
N ASP A 134 15.62 -15.51 11.89
CA ASP A 134 16.68 -16.31 11.24
C ASP A 134 16.51 -16.40 9.70
N PRO A 135 16.66 -15.26 8.98
CA PRO A 135 16.63 -15.28 7.53
C PRO A 135 17.89 -15.98 6.99
N LYS A 136 17.72 -17.07 6.21
CA LYS A 136 18.83 -17.82 5.60
C LYS A 136 18.73 -17.76 4.09
N VAL A 137 19.86 -17.46 3.45
CA VAL A 137 20.01 -17.58 2.00
C VAL A 137 20.16 -19.08 1.66
N VAL A 138 19.33 -19.55 0.76
CA VAL A 138 19.44 -20.88 0.17
C VAL A 138 20.06 -20.72 -1.20
N GLU A 139 21.26 -21.24 -1.35
CA GLU A 139 21.93 -21.32 -2.64
C GLU A 139 21.35 -22.47 -3.45
N THR A 140 21.07 -22.21 -4.70
CA THR A 140 20.49 -23.17 -5.62
C THR A 140 21.42 -23.37 -6.80
N ASN A 141 21.24 -24.46 -7.54
CA ASN A 141 22.04 -24.80 -8.71
C ASN A 141 21.96 -23.72 -9.81
N PHE A 142 22.86 -23.75 -10.76
CA PHE A 142 23.09 -22.77 -11.83
C PHE A 142 21.83 -22.32 -12.59
N TYR A 143 20.76 -23.12 -12.56
CA TYR A 143 19.50 -22.87 -13.28
C TYR A 143 18.42 -22.16 -12.46
N THR A 144 18.57 -22.02 -11.15
CA THR A 144 17.58 -21.39 -10.28
C THR A 144 18.22 -20.29 -9.43
N SER A 145 17.49 -19.19 -9.23
CA SER A 145 18.03 -18.06 -8.46
C SER A 145 17.95 -18.31 -6.96
N ASN A 146 19.03 -18.04 -6.23
CA ASN A 146 19.09 -18.07 -4.76
C ASN A 146 17.88 -17.39 -4.14
N TYR A 147 17.40 -17.89 -3.00
CA TYR A 147 16.25 -17.31 -2.28
C TYR A 147 16.50 -17.28 -0.77
N ILE A 148 15.66 -16.51 -0.08
CA ILE A 148 15.73 -16.40 1.39
C ILE A 148 14.57 -17.17 1.98
N THR A 149 14.87 -17.99 3.00
CA THR A 149 13.90 -18.64 3.88
C THR A 149 13.91 -17.96 5.23
N TYR A 150 12.76 -17.92 5.86
CA TYR A 150 12.53 -17.37 7.18
C TYR A 150 12.07 -18.49 8.11
N GLU A 151 12.58 -18.50 9.32
CA GLU A 151 12.12 -19.37 10.38
C GLU A 151 10.86 -18.77 11.01
N ILE A 152 9.80 -19.54 11.08
CA ILE A 152 8.52 -19.16 11.68
C ILE A 152 8.31 -20.04 12.91
N ILE A 153 8.27 -19.42 14.07
CA ILE A 153 7.98 -20.09 15.34
C ILE A 153 6.53 -19.74 15.69
N THR A 154 5.74 -20.78 15.91
CA THR A 154 4.36 -20.67 16.39
C THR A 154 4.31 -21.21 17.82
N GLU A 155 3.96 -20.38 18.77
CA GLU A 155 3.83 -20.70 20.18
C GLU A 155 2.36 -20.68 20.58
N ILE A 156 1.88 -21.79 21.16
CA ILE A 156 0.54 -21.91 21.73
C ILE A 156 0.72 -22.26 23.20
N ASN A 157 0.43 -21.33 24.09
CA ASN A 157 0.72 -21.45 25.50
C ASN A 157 2.21 -21.72 25.79
N GLU A 158 2.59 -21.82 27.04
CA GLU A 158 3.99 -21.98 27.45
C GLU A 158 4.61 -23.33 27.05
N ASN A 159 3.80 -24.33 26.68
CA ASN A 159 4.23 -25.73 26.55
C ASN A 159 4.16 -26.30 25.11
N LEU A 160 3.62 -25.57 24.14
CA LEU A 160 3.47 -26.09 22.79
C LEU A 160 3.99 -25.09 21.76
N SER A 161 5.08 -25.43 21.14
CA SER A 161 5.65 -24.64 20.04
C SER A 161 6.12 -25.53 18.91
N TRP A 162 6.07 -25.04 17.70
CA TRP A 162 6.67 -25.68 16.54
C TRP A 162 7.29 -24.64 15.60
N THR A 163 8.20 -25.13 14.76
CA THR A 163 8.99 -24.28 13.87
C THR A 163 8.92 -24.80 12.45
N VAL A 164 8.67 -23.92 11.50
CA VAL A 164 8.71 -24.22 10.06
C VAL A 164 9.57 -23.20 9.34
N ARG A 165 10.09 -23.55 8.16
CA ARG A 165 10.78 -22.61 7.28
C ARG A 165 9.97 -22.35 6.02
N ARG A 166 9.80 -21.05 5.69
CA ARG A 166 9.04 -20.59 4.52
C ARG A 166 9.82 -19.54 3.75
N ARG A 167 9.72 -19.58 2.42
CA ARG A 167 10.26 -18.55 1.52
C ARG A 167 9.18 -17.53 1.18
N TYR A 168 9.57 -16.37 0.69
CA TYR A 168 8.63 -15.28 0.35
C TYR A 168 7.50 -15.72 -0.61
N SER A 169 7.79 -16.60 -1.57
CA SER A 169 6.75 -17.15 -2.47
C SER A 169 5.69 -17.96 -1.77
N ASP A 170 6.02 -18.59 -0.63
CA ASP A 170 5.06 -19.35 0.16
C ASP A 170 4.05 -18.41 0.85
N PHE A 171 4.51 -17.22 1.31
CA PHE A 171 3.62 -16.18 1.81
C PHE A 171 2.71 -15.61 0.71
N LEU A 172 3.24 -15.43 -0.52
CA LEU A 172 2.42 -15.01 -1.65
C LEU A 172 1.34 -16.05 -1.96
N TRP A 173 1.70 -17.33 -1.94
CA TRP A 173 0.74 -18.41 -2.11
C TRP A 173 -0.34 -18.36 -1.02
N LEU A 174 0.05 -18.28 0.25
CA LEU A 174 -0.89 -18.19 1.36
C LEU A 174 -1.88 -17.03 1.17
N ARG A 175 -1.36 -15.83 0.87
CA ARG A 175 -2.21 -14.65 0.65
C ARG A 175 -3.17 -14.87 -0.52
N GLN A 176 -2.69 -15.41 -1.64
CA GLN A 176 -3.52 -15.66 -2.82
C GLN A 176 -4.59 -16.73 -2.55
N THR A 177 -4.24 -17.79 -1.83
CA THR A 177 -5.18 -18.85 -1.45
C THR A 177 -6.26 -18.30 -0.51
N LEU A 178 -5.88 -17.53 0.51
CA LEU A 178 -6.84 -16.85 1.39
C LEU A 178 -7.73 -15.87 0.62
N TYR A 179 -7.18 -15.10 -0.32
CA TYR A 179 -7.94 -14.19 -1.17
C TYR A 179 -8.99 -14.90 -2.04
N ASN A 180 -8.66 -16.10 -2.52
CA ASN A 180 -9.59 -16.92 -3.31
C ASN A 180 -10.63 -17.62 -2.43
N HIS A 181 -10.22 -18.12 -1.26
CA HIS A 181 -11.10 -18.86 -0.34
C HIS A 181 -12.02 -17.91 0.45
N PHE A 182 -11.58 -16.69 0.75
CA PHE A 182 -12.31 -15.71 1.55
C PHE A 182 -12.51 -14.38 0.82
N PRO A 183 -13.17 -14.35 -0.35
CA PRO A 183 -13.22 -13.18 -1.23
C PRO A 183 -13.98 -11.98 -0.63
N ARG A 184 -14.60 -12.14 0.54
CA ARG A 184 -15.42 -11.11 1.22
C ARG A 184 -14.77 -10.58 2.49
N PHE A 185 -13.55 -11.06 2.79
CA PHE A 185 -12.81 -10.66 3.98
C PHE A 185 -11.55 -9.89 3.60
N PHE A 186 -11.16 -8.97 4.46
CA PHE A 186 -9.92 -8.24 4.30
C PHE A 186 -8.71 -9.15 4.51
N ILE A 187 -7.88 -9.30 3.47
CA ILE A 187 -6.63 -10.05 3.57
C ILE A 187 -5.48 -9.06 3.77
N PRO A 188 -4.70 -9.17 4.86
CA PRO A 188 -3.58 -8.28 5.12
C PRO A 188 -2.60 -8.18 3.95
N PRO A 189 -1.93 -7.04 3.76
CA PRO A 189 -0.97 -6.86 2.68
C PRO A 189 0.34 -7.61 2.92
N LEU A 190 1.02 -7.93 1.83
CA LEU A 190 2.40 -8.39 1.84
C LEU A 190 3.34 -7.33 1.26
N PRO A 191 4.61 -7.25 1.74
CA PRO A 191 5.60 -6.38 1.12
C PRO A 191 5.84 -6.76 -0.34
N GLY A 192 6.00 -5.77 -1.20
CA GLY A 192 6.16 -5.98 -2.65
C GLY A 192 7.31 -6.92 -3.01
N LYS A 193 7.14 -7.65 -4.11
CA LYS A 193 8.18 -8.50 -4.69
C LYS A 193 9.34 -7.62 -5.19
N ARG A 194 10.58 -8.00 -4.90
CA ARG A 194 11.78 -7.37 -5.45
C ARG A 194 12.63 -8.39 -6.18
N PHE A 195 13.30 -7.92 -7.24
CA PHE A 195 14.16 -8.72 -8.10
C PHE A 195 15.62 -8.27 -7.95
N GLY A 196 16.57 -9.11 -8.35
CA GLY A 196 18.00 -8.83 -8.39
C GLY A 196 18.69 -8.90 -7.03
N ALA A 197 19.97 -8.49 -6.99
CA ALA A 197 20.84 -8.59 -5.81
C ALA A 197 20.35 -7.79 -4.59
N ARG A 198 19.59 -6.72 -4.79
CA ARG A 198 19.05 -5.89 -3.70
C ARG A 198 18.12 -6.64 -2.74
N ARG A 199 17.60 -7.80 -3.13
CA ARG A 199 16.75 -8.64 -2.26
C ARG A 199 17.50 -9.31 -1.12
N PHE A 200 18.85 -9.36 -1.19
CA PHE A 200 19.72 -9.94 -0.18
C PHE A 200 20.35 -8.90 0.75
N GLN A 201 20.11 -7.61 0.55
CA GLN A 201 20.60 -6.57 1.43
C GLN A 201 19.96 -6.70 2.81
N VAL A 202 20.75 -6.59 3.86
CA VAL A 202 20.34 -6.78 5.27
C VAL A 202 19.12 -5.93 5.60
N ASP A 203 19.20 -4.60 5.36
CA ASP A 203 18.10 -3.67 5.61
C ASP A 203 16.79 -4.08 4.91
N PHE A 204 16.88 -4.67 3.70
CA PHE A 204 15.71 -5.10 2.97
C PHE A 204 15.13 -6.39 3.55
N VAL A 205 15.99 -7.33 3.95
CA VAL A 205 15.60 -8.61 4.54
C VAL A 205 14.91 -8.38 5.89
N GLU A 206 15.48 -7.54 6.74
CA GLU A 206 14.91 -7.18 8.05
C GLU A 206 13.54 -6.50 7.90
N LYS A 207 13.42 -5.52 7.00
CA LYS A 207 12.13 -4.88 6.71
C LYS A 207 11.09 -5.86 6.19
N ARG A 208 11.48 -6.76 5.30
CA ARG A 208 10.58 -7.79 4.79
C ARG A 208 10.14 -8.71 5.92
N MET A 209 11.05 -9.14 6.76
CA MET A 209 10.75 -9.99 7.92
C MET A 209 9.75 -9.32 8.86
N HIS A 210 9.93 -8.03 9.16
CA HIS A 210 8.96 -7.26 9.94
C HIS A 210 7.55 -7.26 9.32
N PHE A 211 7.41 -6.94 8.03
CA PHE A 211 6.10 -6.95 7.36
C PHE A 211 5.48 -8.36 7.23
N LEU A 212 6.30 -9.40 7.09
CA LEU A 212 5.83 -10.78 7.09
C LEU A 212 5.30 -11.18 8.48
N ASN A 213 5.95 -10.72 9.54
CA ASN A 213 5.49 -10.92 10.91
C ASN A 213 4.15 -10.21 11.16
N GLU A 214 4.00 -8.96 10.73
CA GLU A 214 2.74 -8.22 10.79
C GLU A 214 1.62 -8.92 10.00
N PHE A 215 1.93 -9.46 8.81
CA PHE A 215 0.98 -10.23 8.01
C PHE A 215 0.44 -11.44 8.77
N LEU A 216 1.32 -12.30 9.31
CA LEU A 216 0.88 -13.49 10.06
C LEU A 216 0.17 -13.12 11.37
N SER A 217 0.66 -12.11 12.09
CA SER A 217 0.02 -11.62 13.32
C SER A 217 -1.41 -11.15 13.07
N ASN A 218 -1.65 -10.44 11.97
CA ASN A 218 -3.00 -10.03 11.59
C ASN A 218 -3.89 -11.24 11.19
N LEU A 219 -3.34 -12.27 10.57
CA LEU A 219 -4.10 -13.48 10.21
C LEU A 219 -4.55 -14.27 11.44
N ILE A 220 -3.67 -14.45 12.43
CA ILE A 220 -4.00 -15.24 13.64
C ILE A 220 -4.96 -14.51 14.59
N THR A 221 -5.09 -13.20 14.48
CA THR A 221 -6.08 -12.44 15.27
C THR A 221 -7.50 -12.56 14.71
N SER A 222 -7.65 -13.02 13.46
CA SER A 222 -8.94 -13.23 12.82
C SER A 222 -9.43 -14.67 13.04
N GLU A 223 -10.56 -14.83 13.70
CA GLU A 223 -11.16 -16.16 13.92
C GLU A 223 -11.45 -16.89 12.58
N THR A 224 -11.77 -16.16 11.53
CA THR A 224 -12.03 -16.71 10.19
C THR A 224 -10.76 -17.35 9.59
N PHE A 225 -9.63 -16.64 9.66
CA PHE A 225 -8.38 -17.13 9.03
C PHE A 225 -7.66 -18.15 9.92
N LYS A 226 -7.75 -18.01 11.23
CA LYS A 226 -7.19 -18.91 12.21
C LYS A 226 -7.62 -20.38 12.01
N ALA A 227 -8.87 -20.57 11.61
CA ALA A 227 -9.44 -21.88 11.29
C ALA A 227 -9.20 -22.34 9.84
N SER A 228 -8.53 -21.54 8.99
CA SER A 228 -8.34 -21.91 7.59
C SER A 228 -7.28 -22.97 7.42
N GLU A 229 -7.59 -24.01 6.64
CA GLU A 229 -6.66 -25.10 6.34
C GLU A 229 -5.36 -24.61 5.69
N SER A 230 -5.44 -23.55 4.86
CA SER A 230 -4.26 -22.96 4.24
C SER A 230 -3.31 -22.31 5.24
N LEU A 231 -3.82 -21.59 6.26
CA LEU A 231 -2.98 -21.01 7.31
C LEU A 231 -2.43 -22.11 8.24
N VAL A 232 -3.27 -23.09 8.63
CA VAL A 232 -2.84 -24.22 9.43
C VAL A 232 -1.71 -24.99 8.75
N SER A 233 -1.89 -25.36 7.47
CA SER A 233 -0.87 -26.05 6.68
C SER A 233 0.41 -25.23 6.53
N PHE A 234 0.28 -23.91 6.33
CA PHE A 234 1.42 -23.01 6.25
C PHE A 234 2.24 -22.97 7.53
N LEU A 235 1.59 -23.00 8.70
CA LEU A 235 2.25 -22.90 9.99
C LEU A 235 2.75 -24.25 10.54
N SER A 236 2.14 -25.41 10.14
CA SER A 236 2.38 -26.69 10.81
C SER A 236 3.17 -27.71 9.97
N ILE A 237 3.05 -27.73 8.64
CA ILE A 237 3.71 -28.75 7.81
C ILE A 237 5.21 -28.45 7.72
N PHE A 238 6.03 -29.30 8.35
CA PHE A 238 7.49 -29.15 8.36
C PHE A 238 8.13 -29.60 7.04
N ASP A 239 7.71 -30.75 6.52
CA ASP A 239 8.29 -31.33 5.32
C ASP A 239 7.96 -30.51 4.07
N ARG A 240 8.97 -30.21 3.27
CA ARG A 240 8.83 -29.33 2.10
C ARG A 240 7.98 -29.97 1.00
N MET A 241 8.13 -31.26 0.76
CA MET A 241 7.40 -31.96 -0.31
C MET A 241 5.92 -32.10 0.04
N GLN A 242 5.62 -32.43 1.30
CA GLN A 242 4.25 -32.49 1.81
C GLN A 242 3.59 -31.11 1.72
N PHE A 243 4.32 -30.04 2.08
CA PHE A 243 3.81 -28.69 1.98
C PHE A 243 3.51 -28.30 0.52
N GLU A 244 4.40 -28.60 -0.43
CA GLU A 244 4.18 -28.32 -1.86
C GLU A 244 3.00 -29.11 -2.45
N SER A 245 2.81 -30.36 -2.02
CA SER A 245 1.63 -31.14 -2.38
C SER A 245 0.34 -30.49 -1.87
N LYS A 246 0.33 -30.06 -0.59
CA LYS A 246 -0.80 -29.37 0.02
C LYS A 246 -1.08 -28.01 -0.62
N MET A 247 -0.03 -27.27 -1.00
CA MET A 247 -0.17 -26.03 -1.76
C MET A 247 -0.91 -26.23 -3.08
N LYS A 248 -0.59 -27.30 -3.82
CA LYS A 248 -1.25 -27.61 -5.10
C LYS A 248 -2.73 -27.98 -4.88
N GLU A 249 -3.00 -28.82 -3.90
CA GLU A 249 -4.36 -29.21 -3.52
C GLU A 249 -5.23 -28.01 -3.19
N LEU A 250 -4.78 -27.16 -2.27
CA LEU A 250 -5.53 -25.99 -1.81
C LEU A 250 -5.65 -24.89 -2.88
N SER A 251 -4.71 -24.82 -3.82
CA SER A 251 -4.79 -23.86 -4.94
C SER A 251 -5.84 -24.23 -5.97
N SER A 252 -6.11 -25.54 -6.15
CA SER A 252 -7.15 -26.03 -7.06
C SER A 252 -8.55 -26.01 -6.45
N TYR A 253 -8.63 -25.92 -5.12
CA TYR A 253 -9.90 -25.89 -4.41
C TYR A 253 -10.51 -24.48 -4.44
N ILE A 254 -11.67 -24.35 -5.08
CA ILE A 254 -12.50 -23.13 -5.00
C ILE A 254 -13.71 -23.50 -4.16
N PRO A 255 -13.84 -22.94 -2.93
CA PRO A 255 -14.98 -23.23 -2.09
C PRO A 255 -16.27 -22.72 -2.75
N SER A 256 -17.05 -23.62 -3.32
CA SER A 256 -18.40 -23.29 -3.83
C SER A 256 -19.38 -22.96 -2.69
N GLN A 257 -18.99 -23.23 -1.44
CA GLN A 257 -19.87 -23.27 -0.27
C GLN A 257 -20.15 -21.94 0.40
N TYR A 258 -19.33 -20.91 0.21
CA TYR A 258 -19.54 -19.62 0.89
C TYR A 258 -20.82 -18.88 0.44
N VAL A 259 -21.49 -19.38 -0.57
CA VAL A 259 -22.73 -18.86 -1.10
C VAL A 259 -23.96 -19.39 -0.34
N ASN A 260 -23.87 -20.62 0.16
CA ASN A 260 -25.02 -21.31 0.78
C ASN A 260 -25.13 -21.06 2.28
N ASP A 261 -24.07 -20.56 2.94
CA ASP A 261 -24.01 -20.39 4.39
C ASP A 261 -24.69 -19.10 4.91
N VAL A 262 -25.24 -18.29 4.01
CA VAL A 262 -25.95 -17.04 4.38
C VAL A 262 -27.44 -17.26 4.59
N LYS A 263 -27.88 -18.49 4.70
CA LYS A 263 -29.28 -18.80 4.97
C LYS A 263 -29.61 -18.61 6.45
N THR A 264 -30.73 -17.94 6.70
CA THR A 264 -31.36 -17.93 8.04
C THR A 264 -31.85 -19.31 8.42
N ILE A 265 -32.19 -19.49 9.71
CA ILE A 265 -32.82 -20.71 10.22
C ILE A 265 -34.04 -21.13 9.38
N ASP A 266 -34.72 -20.17 8.76
CA ASP A 266 -35.91 -20.39 7.88
C ASP A 266 -35.52 -20.45 6.39
N GLY A 267 -34.27 -20.50 6.02
CA GLY A 267 -33.82 -20.56 4.62
C GLY A 267 -33.97 -19.24 3.83
N LYS A 268 -34.40 -18.16 4.46
CA LYS A 268 -34.57 -16.83 3.84
C LYS A 268 -33.38 -15.94 4.16
N LEU A 269 -32.97 -15.12 3.20
CA LEU A 269 -31.92 -14.16 3.38
C LEU A 269 -32.43 -12.88 4.04
N LEU A 270 -31.73 -12.45 5.08
CA LEU A 270 -32.09 -11.26 5.87
C LEU A 270 -31.32 -10.00 5.47
N ILE A 271 -30.50 -10.04 4.42
CA ILE A 271 -29.65 -8.91 4.05
C ILE A 271 -30.19 -8.28 2.77
N SER A 272 -30.69 -7.07 2.87
CA SER A 272 -31.06 -6.27 1.70
C SER A 272 -29.80 -5.85 0.94
N CYS A 273 -29.83 -6.00 -0.40
CA CYS A 273 -28.81 -5.47 -1.29
C CYS A 273 -29.26 -4.17 -2.00
N ASP A 274 -30.53 -3.80 -1.84
CA ASP A 274 -31.19 -2.72 -2.60
C ASP A 274 -31.24 -1.41 -1.78
N ASP A 275 -30.16 -1.06 -1.06
CA ASP A 275 -30.11 0.16 -0.28
C ASP A 275 -29.21 1.20 -0.96
N ASP A 276 -29.82 2.27 -1.51
CA ASP A 276 -29.11 3.41 -2.12
C ASP A 276 -28.10 4.04 -1.16
N GLN A 277 -28.33 3.96 0.16
CA GLN A 277 -27.38 4.43 1.16
C GLN A 277 -26.10 3.60 1.15
N ASN A 278 -26.19 2.29 0.96
CA ASN A 278 -25.03 1.43 0.85
C ASN A 278 -24.20 1.76 -0.39
N GLU A 279 -24.82 2.06 -1.53
CA GLU A 279 -24.08 2.43 -2.75
C GLU A 279 -23.30 3.74 -2.59
N LYS A 280 -23.90 4.77 -2.02
CA LYS A 280 -23.22 6.03 -1.70
C LYS A 280 -22.06 5.79 -0.73
N TYR A 281 -22.28 4.95 0.29
CA TYR A 281 -21.25 4.59 1.25
C TYR A 281 -20.04 3.91 0.58
N TYR A 282 -20.27 2.93 -0.31
CA TYR A 282 -19.18 2.27 -1.04
C TYR A 282 -18.45 3.20 -1.99
N LEU A 283 -19.16 4.08 -2.69
CA LEU A 283 -18.54 5.09 -3.56
C LEU A 283 -17.61 6.00 -2.75
N ASN A 284 -18.08 6.48 -1.61
CA ASN A 284 -17.32 7.35 -0.72
C ASN A 284 -16.07 6.66 -0.16
N ILE A 285 -16.20 5.39 0.27
CA ILE A 285 -15.06 4.62 0.77
C ILE A 285 -14.04 4.36 -0.34
N ASN A 286 -14.50 4.00 -1.53
CA ASN A 286 -13.61 3.79 -2.67
C ASN A 286 -12.82 5.05 -3.00
N ASN A 287 -13.48 6.20 -3.04
CA ASN A 287 -12.85 7.49 -3.24
C ASN A 287 -11.85 7.82 -2.11
N TYR A 288 -12.21 7.53 -0.86
CA TYR A 288 -11.31 7.72 0.28
C TYR A 288 -10.02 6.90 0.12
N PHE A 289 -10.10 5.59 -0.14
CA PHE A 289 -8.91 4.76 -0.27
C PHE A 289 -8.06 5.14 -1.49
N LYS A 290 -8.70 5.46 -2.61
CA LYS A 290 -8.01 5.94 -3.82
C LYS A 290 -7.23 7.23 -3.52
N LEU A 291 -7.87 8.21 -2.89
CA LEU A 291 -7.22 9.46 -2.50
C LEU A 291 -6.13 9.23 -1.45
N GLN A 292 -6.39 8.44 -0.42
CA GLN A 292 -5.41 8.06 0.60
C GLN A 292 -4.18 7.41 -0.03
N SER A 293 -4.36 6.47 -0.98
CA SER A 293 -3.26 5.80 -1.68
C SER A 293 -2.40 6.79 -2.47
N GLN A 294 -3.02 7.78 -3.14
CA GLN A 294 -2.32 8.85 -3.86
C GLN A 294 -1.51 9.74 -2.91
N LEU A 295 -2.15 10.24 -1.84
CA LEU A 295 -1.52 11.12 -0.85
C LEU A 295 -0.37 10.42 -0.11
N LEU A 296 -0.57 9.19 0.34
CA LEU A 296 0.47 8.38 0.97
C LEU A 296 1.58 8.01 -0.02
N GLY A 297 1.27 7.84 -1.30
CA GLY A 297 2.25 7.65 -2.36
C GLY A 297 3.17 8.86 -2.50
N ARG A 298 2.61 10.08 -2.55
CA ARG A 298 3.35 11.35 -2.59
C ARG A 298 4.18 11.54 -1.32
N LEU A 299 3.59 11.32 -0.15
CA LEU A 299 4.29 11.39 1.14
C LEU A 299 5.49 10.44 1.17
N ASN A 300 5.32 9.19 0.77
CA ASN A 300 6.41 8.22 0.73
C ASN A 300 7.54 8.61 -0.23
N ASN A 301 7.22 9.22 -1.37
CA ASN A 301 8.23 9.71 -2.31
C ASN A 301 9.01 10.89 -1.73
N ASN A 302 8.33 11.86 -1.12
CA ASN A 302 8.97 13.00 -0.47
C ASN A 302 9.87 12.55 0.69
N LEU A 303 9.38 11.64 1.54
CA LEU A 303 10.19 11.06 2.62
C LEU A 303 11.40 10.30 2.09
N LYS A 304 11.25 9.53 1.00
CA LYS A 304 12.39 8.84 0.37
C LYS A 304 13.46 9.81 -0.11
N LEU A 305 13.04 10.93 -0.72
CA LEU A 305 13.97 11.97 -1.17
C LEU A 305 14.65 12.65 0.03
N PHE A 306 13.88 13.02 1.06
CA PHE A 306 14.40 13.58 2.30
C PHE A 306 15.49 12.68 2.92
N TYR A 307 15.22 11.38 3.10
CA TYR A 307 16.21 10.45 3.66
C TYR A 307 17.44 10.27 2.77
N LYS A 308 17.28 10.34 1.45
CA LYS A 308 18.43 10.34 0.53
C LYS A 308 19.33 11.55 0.76
N LYS A 309 18.72 12.74 0.84
CA LYS A 309 19.46 14.00 1.08
C LYS A 309 20.10 14.06 2.46
N MET A 310 19.41 13.57 3.49
CA MET A 310 20.01 13.44 4.83
C MET A 310 21.22 12.51 4.83
N LYS A 311 21.19 11.40 4.10
CA LYS A 311 22.33 10.50 3.98
C LYS A 311 23.53 11.17 3.29
N GLU A 312 23.27 11.96 2.25
CA GLU A 312 24.29 12.77 1.57
C GLU A 312 24.89 13.81 2.54
N ALA A 313 24.06 14.54 3.30
CA ALA A 313 24.51 15.50 4.31
C ALA A 313 25.38 14.84 5.40
N LEU A 314 25.03 13.65 5.87
CA LEU A 314 25.83 12.92 6.86
C LEU A 314 27.22 12.53 6.34
N THR A 315 27.38 12.32 5.02
CA THR A 315 28.71 12.08 4.42
C THR A 315 29.58 13.33 4.45
N HIS A 316 28.99 14.51 4.19
CA HIS A 316 29.73 15.77 4.29
C HIS A 316 30.14 16.10 5.72
N LEU A 317 29.37 15.72 6.74
CA LEU A 317 29.79 15.86 8.14
C LEU A 317 31.00 14.96 8.48
N ASP A 318 31.15 13.80 7.83
CA ASP A 318 32.36 12.98 7.95
C ASP A 318 33.60 13.68 7.37
N ASP A 319 33.43 14.34 6.24
CA ASP A 319 34.54 15.01 5.59
C ASP A 319 34.98 16.22 6.42
N VAL A 320 34.01 17.02 6.95
CA VAL A 320 34.29 18.12 7.88
C VAL A 320 35.06 17.62 9.13
N GLN A 321 34.64 16.50 9.72
CA GLN A 321 35.30 15.92 10.86
C GLN A 321 36.76 15.56 10.53
N LYS A 322 37.02 14.92 9.37
CA LYS A 322 38.37 14.56 8.91
C LYS A 322 39.23 15.80 8.67
N ASP A 323 38.66 16.87 8.15
CA ASP A 323 39.40 18.13 7.94
C ASP A 323 39.88 18.72 9.28
N PHE A 324 39.06 18.66 10.34
CA PHE A 324 39.51 19.05 11.68
C PHE A 324 40.60 18.15 12.24
N ASP A 325 40.53 16.82 12.02
CA ASP A 325 41.61 15.88 12.39
C ASP A 325 42.92 16.22 11.67
N LEU A 326 42.83 16.58 10.38
CA LEU A 326 44.04 16.98 9.60
C LEU A 326 44.61 18.33 10.09
N LEU A 327 43.74 19.31 10.42
CA LEU A 327 44.18 20.58 10.98
C LEU A 327 44.86 20.40 12.34
N GLN A 328 44.34 19.53 13.21
CA GLN A 328 44.99 19.15 14.48
C GLN A 328 46.38 18.56 14.24
N LEU A 329 46.49 17.62 13.29
CA LEU A 329 47.80 17.02 12.94
C LEU A 329 48.77 18.05 12.39
N LEU A 330 48.33 18.98 11.55
CA LEU A 330 49.14 20.05 11.00
C LEU A 330 49.68 20.96 12.11
N ASN A 331 48.83 21.39 13.03
CA ASN A 331 49.18 22.24 14.14
C ASN A 331 50.22 21.57 15.08
N ASN A 332 50.07 20.27 15.35
CA ASN A 332 51.02 19.51 16.14
C ASN A 332 52.42 19.45 15.46
N ARG A 333 52.46 19.37 14.12
CA ARG A 333 53.74 19.35 13.38
C ARG A 333 54.49 20.68 13.43
N VAL A 334 53.74 21.80 13.39
CA VAL A 334 54.37 23.14 13.40
C VAL A 334 54.46 23.74 14.81
N GLN A 335 54.14 22.96 15.84
CA GLN A 335 54.18 23.36 17.25
C GLN A 335 53.42 24.66 17.54
N MET A 336 52.20 24.78 16.97
CA MET A 336 51.29 25.89 17.27
C MET A 336 50.83 25.87 18.73
N LYS A 337 50.23 26.96 19.18
CA LYS A 337 49.67 27.05 20.54
C LYS A 337 48.74 25.91 20.83
N GLU A 338 48.87 25.29 21.99
CA GLU A 338 48.09 24.14 22.45
C GLU A 338 46.57 24.42 22.43
N GLU A 339 46.14 25.64 22.73
CA GLU A 339 44.73 26.06 22.69
C GLU A 339 44.11 25.87 21.30
N VAL A 340 44.83 26.25 20.22
CA VAL A 340 44.34 26.08 18.83
C VAL A 340 44.22 24.60 18.47
N THR A 341 45.17 23.78 18.88
CA THR A 341 45.16 22.35 18.63
C THR A 341 44.01 21.66 19.35
N LYS A 342 43.78 22.04 20.62
CA LYS A 342 42.61 21.56 21.40
C LYS A 342 41.29 21.97 20.77
N THR A 343 41.18 23.19 20.22
CA THR A 343 39.97 23.64 19.53
C THR A 343 39.64 22.73 18.35
N TYR A 344 40.61 22.35 17.53
CA TYR A 344 40.37 21.43 16.42
C TYR A 344 40.00 20.02 16.88
N GLU A 345 40.59 19.53 17.97
CA GLU A 345 40.21 18.27 18.58
C GLU A 345 38.77 18.25 19.07
N GLU A 346 38.34 19.27 19.80
CA GLU A 346 36.98 19.41 20.30
C GLU A 346 35.97 19.55 19.15
N LEU A 347 36.29 20.29 18.09
CA LEU A 347 35.45 20.39 16.90
C LEU A 347 35.31 19.04 16.18
N SER A 348 36.40 18.27 16.04
CA SER A 348 36.34 16.92 15.46
C SER A 348 35.40 16.01 16.28
N ILE A 349 35.57 15.99 17.61
CA ILE A 349 34.73 15.21 18.52
C ILE A 349 33.24 15.66 18.41
N PHE A 350 33.02 16.97 18.35
CA PHE A 350 31.68 17.54 18.19
C PHE A 350 31.01 17.05 16.90
N TYR A 351 31.65 17.21 15.73
CA TYR A 351 31.10 16.79 14.45
C TYR A 351 30.83 15.28 14.36
N LYS A 352 31.71 14.47 14.94
CA LYS A 352 31.53 13.02 15.06
C LYS A 352 30.28 12.66 15.87
N ASN A 353 30.08 13.30 17.02
CA ASN A 353 28.95 13.06 17.88
C ASN A 353 27.64 13.61 17.26
N TRP A 354 27.68 14.78 16.66
CA TRP A 354 26.55 15.40 15.97
C TRP A 354 26.09 14.52 14.79
N LYS A 355 26.98 14.02 13.97
CA LYS A 355 26.67 13.06 12.90
C LYS A 355 25.97 11.82 13.44
N ARG A 356 26.53 11.19 14.49
CA ARG A 356 25.94 9.98 15.10
C ARG A 356 24.50 10.24 15.55
N MET A 357 24.27 11.35 16.17
CA MET A 357 22.95 11.77 16.62
C MET A 357 21.97 11.98 15.47
N LEU A 358 22.35 12.72 14.44
CA LEU A 358 21.52 12.94 13.25
C LEU A 358 21.22 11.62 12.53
N PHE A 359 22.18 10.71 12.48
CA PHE A 359 21.98 9.36 11.93
C PHE A 359 20.89 8.60 12.72
N ASN A 360 20.97 8.59 14.05
CA ASN A 360 20.00 7.92 14.90
C ASN A 360 18.59 8.52 14.75
N GLN A 361 18.48 9.85 14.77
CA GLN A 361 17.20 10.54 14.54
C GLN A 361 16.61 10.16 13.18
N ASN A 362 17.43 10.14 12.14
CA ASN A 362 16.99 9.80 10.79
C ASN A 362 16.47 8.35 10.70
N GLU A 363 17.13 7.37 11.33
CA GLU A 363 16.68 5.98 11.35
C GLU A 363 15.36 5.80 12.15
N ILE A 364 15.18 6.52 13.26
CA ILE A 364 13.92 6.55 14.02
C ILE A 364 12.79 7.11 13.16
N MET A 365 12.98 8.27 12.52
CA MET A 365 11.99 8.87 11.62
C MET A 365 11.67 7.95 10.44
N LYS A 366 12.67 7.29 9.86
CA LYS A 366 12.49 6.34 8.77
C LYS A 366 11.60 5.16 9.18
N THR A 367 11.81 4.62 10.36
CA THR A 367 11.06 3.48 10.88
C THR A 367 9.61 3.87 11.23
N TYR A 368 9.44 4.88 12.08
CA TYR A 368 8.13 5.22 12.66
C TYR A 368 7.28 6.14 11.79
N ILE A 369 7.87 6.84 10.82
CA ILE A 369 7.12 7.70 9.90
C ILE A 369 7.03 7.06 8.51
N LYS A 370 8.16 6.90 7.80
CA LYS A 370 8.14 6.44 6.41
C LYS A 370 7.63 5.00 6.28
N ASP A 371 8.15 4.05 7.06
CA ASP A 371 7.80 2.65 6.92
C ASP A 371 6.38 2.39 7.46
N PHE A 372 5.95 3.13 8.49
CA PHE A 372 4.58 3.11 9.00
C PHE A 372 3.56 3.57 7.94
N PHE A 373 3.73 4.76 7.35
CA PHE A 373 2.80 5.24 6.33
C PHE A 373 2.83 4.42 5.04
N LYS A 374 3.98 3.79 4.74
CA LYS A 374 4.05 2.79 3.68
C LYS A 374 3.16 1.58 3.99
N TYR A 375 3.16 1.10 5.24
CA TYR A 375 2.29 -0.01 5.66
C TYR A 375 0.81 0.36 5.57
N ILE A 376 0.42 1.55 6.06
CA ILE A 376 -0.96 2.06 5.94
C ILE A 376 -1.42 2.11 4.47
N ARG A 377 -0.56 2.57 3.57
CA ARG A 377 -0.84 2.55 2.13
C ARG A 377 -1.08 1.14 1.59
N MET A 378 -0.27 0.18 2.02
CA MET A 378 -0.43 -1.22 1.60
C MET A 378 -1.74 -1.80 2.12
N GLU A 379 -2.15 -1.50 3.35
CA GLU A 379 -3.45 -1.90 3.88
C GLU A 379 -4.60 -1.27 3.09
N GLY A 380 -4.52 0.02 2.76
CA GLY A 380 -5.49 0.69 1.90
C GLY A 380 -5.68 -0.03 0.57
N SER A 381 -4.58 -0.42 -0.10
CA SER A 381 -4.66 -1.20 -1.35
C SER A 381 -5.33 -2.57 -1.18
N SER A 382 -5.14 -3.24 -0.03
CA SER A 382 -5.84 -4.50 0.26
C SER A 382 -7.35 -4.29 0.48
N TYR A 383 -7.75 -3.10 0.95
CA TYR A 383 -9.18 -2.72 1.01
C TYR A 383 -9.77 -2.42 -0.36
N GLU A 384 -9.00 -1.76 -1.23
CA GLU A 384 -9.42 -1.58 -2.63
C GLU A 384 -9.70 -2.93 -3.31
N GLU A 385 -8.86 -3.95 -3.07
CA GLU A 385 -9.10 -5.32 -3.56
C GLU A 385 -10.44 -5.89 -3.07
N LEU A 386 -10.80 -5.65 -1.81
CA LEU A 386 -12.07 -6.10 -1.24
C LEU A 386 -13.27 -5.41 -1.91
N ILE A 387 -13.18 -4.11 -2.13
CA ILE A 387 -14.20 -3.32 -2.83
C ILE A 387 -14.36 -3.79 -4.28
N ILE A 388 -13.25 -4.03 -4.99
CA ILE A 388 -13.25 -4.54 -6.36
C ILE A 388 -13.99 -5.89 -6.44
N LYS A 389 -13.78 -6.79 -5.50
CA LYS A 389 -14.50 -8.08 -5.44
C LYS A 389 -16.00 -7.90 -5.26
N ARG A 390 -16.41 -6.97 -4.44
CA ARG A 390 -17.83 -6.62 -4.28
C ARG A 390 -18.40 -6.08 -5.58
N GLU A 391 -17.70 -5.18 -6.27
CA GLU A 391 -18.13 -4.62 -7.55
C GLU A 391 -18.24 -5.71 -8.65
N GLU A 392 -17.35 -6.70 -8.66
CA GLU A 392 -17.46 -7.84 -9.58
C GLU A 392 -18.76 -8.62 -9.38
N ILE A 393 -19.18 -8.85 -8.12
CA ILE A 393 -20.45 -9.51 -7.79
C ILE A 393 -21.62 -8.65 -8.23
N LYS A 394 -21.59 -7.34 -7.95
CA LYS A 394 -22.63 -6.38 -8.33
C LYS A 394 -22.82 -6.34 -9.85
N ASN A 395 -21.72 -6.22 -10.58
CA ASN A 395 -21.75 -6.16 -12.04
C ASN A 395 -22.34 -7.45 -12.65
N LYS A 396 -21.98 -8.62 -12.11
CA LYS A 396 -22.60 -9.90 -12.51
C LYS A 396 -24.09 -9.92 -12.24
N PHE A 397 -24.50 -9.52 -11.03
CA PHE A 397 -25.91 -9.44 -10.67
C PHE A 397 -26.68 -8.52 -11.61
N THR A 398 -26.18 -7.32 -11.86
CA THR A 398 -26.83 -6.33 -12.73
C THR A 398 -26.96 -6.85 -14.17
N ALA A 399 -25.89 -7.44 -14.71
CA ALA A 399 -25.90 -8.00 -16.07
C ALA A 399 -26.89 -9.17 -16.22
N GLU A 400 -26.88 -10.12 -15.27
CA GLU A 400 -27.80 -11.26 -15.32
C GLU A 400 -29.26 -10.84 -15.07
N ASN A 401 -29.49 -9.86 -14.19
CA ASN A 401 -30.83 -9.29 -13.98
C ASN A 401 -31.38 -8.67 -15.27
N GLN A 402 -30.57 -7.84 -15.94
CA GLN A 402 -30.99 -7.21 -17.20
C GLN A 402 -31.25 -8.27 -18.30
N ARG A 403 -30.39 -9.27 -18.40
CA ARG A 403 -30.54 -10.38 -19.33
C ARG A 403 -31.81 -11.17 -19.09
N LEU A 404 -32.10 -11.49 -17.83
CA LEU A 404 -33.29 -12.23 -17.44
C LEU A 404 -34.57 -11.42 -17.69
N GLN A 405 -34.59 -10.12 -17.38
CA GLN A 405 -35.74 -9.25 -17.67
C GLN A 405 -36.00 -9.19 -19.18
N ASN A 406 -34.98 -8.97 -20.00
CA ASN A 406 -35.10 -8.97 -21.45
C ASN A 406 -35.64 -10.31 -22.01
N LYS A 407 -35.17 -11.45 -21.42
CA LYS A 407 -35.70 -12.79 -21.80
C LYS A 407 -37.17 -12.91 -21.44
N LYS A 408 -37.59 -12.55 -20.23
CA LYS A 408 -38.97 -12.60 -19.75
C LYS A 408 -39.89 -11.71 -20.59
N ASP A 409 -39.46 -10.50 -20.95
CA ASP A 409 -40.20 -9.60 -21.81
C ASP A 409 -40.41 -10.18 -23.23
N LYS A 410 -39.39 -10.79 -23.80
CA LYS A 410 -39.50 -11.49 -25.10
C LYS A 410 -40.47 -12.66 -25.03
N LEU A 411 -40.38 -13.51 -24.00
CA LEU A 411 -41.26 -14.64 -23.82
C LEU A 411 -42.73 -14.21 -23.62
N TRP A 412 -42.97 -13.15 -22.85
CA TRP A 412 -44.29 -12.56 -22.67
C TRP A 412 -44.86 -12.05 -24.00
N ASN A 413 -44.07 -11.32 -24.78
CA ASN A 413 -44.54 -10.78 -26.07
C ASN A 413 -44.84 -11.88 -27.11
N GLN A 414 -44.17 -13.03 -27.02
CA GLN A 414 -44.46 -14.19 -27.90
C GLN A 414 -45.71 -14.95 -27.49
N MET A 415 -46.18 -14.79 -26.24
CA MET A 415 -47.35 -15.48 -25.66
C MET A 415 -47.31 -17.02 -25.83
N ASP A 416 -46.12 -17.58 -25.96
CA ASP A 416 -45.89 -19.02 -26.07
C ASP A 416 -45.53 -19.61 -24.70
N MET A 417 -46.56 -20.04 -23.98
CA MET A 417 -46.45 -20.57 -22.61
C MET A 417 -45.56 -21.81 -22.50
N THR A 418 -45.36 -22.56 -23.60
CA THR A 418 -44.49 -23.75 -23.57
C THR A 418 -43.03 -23.43 -23.36
N LYS A 419 -42.63 -22.19 -23.67
CA LYS A 419 -41.25 -21.66 -23.51
C LYS A 419 -41.00 -20.93 -22.19
N TRP A 420 -42.03 -20.80 -21.34
CA TRP A 420 -41.90 -19.97 -20.13
C TRP A 420 -41.11 -20.62 -18.99
N GLU A 421 -40.81 -21.91 -19.11
CA GLU A 421 -40.01 -22.65 -18.10
C GLU A 421 -40.57 -22.48 -16.67
N ILE A 422 -41.85 -22.67 -16.52
CA ILE A 422 -42.56 -22.53 -15.24
C ILE A 422 -42.26 -23.75 -14.38
N SER A 423 -42.11 -23.59 -13.06
CA SER A 423 -41.87 -24.67 -12.11
C SER A 423 -43.04 -25.70 -12.09
N GLU A 424 -42.74 -26.95 -11.76
CA GLU A 424 -43.65 -28.10 -11.76
C GLU A 424 -44.87 -27.98 -10.82
N ASP A 425 -44.97 -27.00 -9.95
CA ASP A 425 -46.15 -26.72 -9.14
C ASP A 425 -47.25 -25.95 -9.91
N ILE A 426 -47.53 -26.36 -11.15
CA ILE A 426 -48.51 -25.73 -12.04
C ILE A 426 -49.93 -25.71 -11.43
N ASP A 427 -50.25 -26.66 -10.57
CA ASP A 427 -51.59 -26.76 -9.91
C ASP A 427 -51.83 -25.65 -8.87
N LYS A 428 -50.80 -24.96 -8.44
CA LYS A 428 -50.90 -23.83 -7.50
C LYS A 428 -50.88 -22.46 -8.20
N ILE A 429 -50.77 -22.43 -9.51
CA ILE A 429 -50.63 -21.19 -10.28
C ILE A 429 -51.98 -20.80 -10.87
N ASP A 430 -52.43 -19.57 -10.59
CA ASP A 430 -53.64 -19.04 -11.21
C ASP A 430 -53.42 -18.80 -12.71
N ARG A 431 -53.98 -19.68 -13.54
CA ARG A 431 -53.84 -19.62 -15.00
C ARG A 431 -54.48 -18.38 -15.62
N VAL A 432 -55.48 -17.79 -14.99
CA VAL A 432 -56.13 -16.58 -15.47
C VAL A 432 -55.23 -15.37 -15.25
N LEU A 433 -54.62 -15.26 -14.09
CA LEU A 433 -53.64 -14.22 -13.78
C LEU A 433 -52.39 -14.36 -14.62
N LEU A 434 -51.94 -15.60 -14.89
CA LEU A 434 -50.77 -15.87 -15.72
C LEU A 434 -50.90 -15.30 -17.15
N LEU A 435 -52.13 -15.26 -17.70
CA LEU A 435 -52.41 -14.74 -19.04
C LEU A 435 -52.71 -13.24 -19.08
N ARG A 436 -53.16 -12.65 -17.96
CA ARG A 436 -53.61 -11.27 -17.90
C ARG A 436 -52.65 -10.31 -17.23
N ASP A 437 -51.88 -10.80 -16.29
CA ASP A 437 -50.95 -9.98 -15.52
C ASP A 437 -49.48 -10.30 -15.89
N LYS A 438 -48.87 -9.38 -16.62
CA LYS A 438 -47.45 -9.47 -17.02
C LYS A 438 -46.52 -9.62 -15.82
N SER A 439 -46.76 -8.89 -14.74
CA SER A 439 -45.89 -8.92 -13.55
C SER A 439 -45.97 -10.29 -12.89
N TYR A 440 -47.17 -10.84 -12.73
CA TYR A 440 -47.38 -12.17 -12.19
C TYR A 440 -46.75 -13.24 -13.09
N ALA A 441 -46.97 -13.18 -14.41
CA ALA A 441 -46.35 -14.11 -15.35
C ALA A 441 -44.81 -14.07 -15.30
N CYS A 442 -44.22 -12.88 -15.36
CA CYS A 442 -42.76 -12.69 -15.25
C CYS A 442 -42.20 -13.21 -13.91
N SER A 443 -42.98 -13.17 -12.83
CA SER A 443 -42.54 -13.71 -11.54
C SER A 443 -42.46 -15.24 -11.54
N LYS A 444 -43.21 -15.92 -12.41
CA LYS A 444 -43.27 -17.39 -12.52
C LYS A 444 -42.41 -17.94 -13.65
N MET A 445 -42.00 -17.12 -14.63
CA MET A 445 -41.15 -17.51 -15.76
C MET A 445 -39.70 -17.74 -15.35
N CYS A 446 -39.05 -18.64 -16.06
CA CYS A 446 -37.60 -18.89 -15.96
C CYS A 446 -37.15 -19.18 -14.52
N THR A 447 -37.79 -20.12 -13.85
CA THR A 447 -37.63 -20.39 -12.41
C THR A 447 -36.18 -20.69 -12.04
N LYS A 448 -35.44 -21.48 -12.84
CA LYS A 448 -34.04 -21.82 -12.60
C LYS A 448 -33.13 -20.58 -12.66
N GLU A 449 -33.29 -19.73 -13.66
CA GLU A 449 -32.53 -18.51 -13.83
C GLU A 449 -32.87 -17.48 -12.75
N THR A 450 -34.16 -17.38 -12.37
CA THR A 450 -34.62 -16.53 -11.27
C THR A 450 -33.95 -16.96 -9.94
N LEU A 451 -33.89 -18.27 -9.66
CA LEU A 451 -33.21 -18.79 -8.46
C LEU A 451 -31.70 -18.49 -8.48
N SER A 452 -31.07 -18.62 -9.65
CA SER A 452 -29.65 -18.26 -9.81
C SER A 452 -29.42 -16.77 -9.55
N LEU A 453 -30.31 -15.90 -10.03
CA LEU A 453 -30.24 -14.46 -9.77
C LEU A 453 -30.45 -14.12 -8.29
N GLU A 454 -31.38 -14.80 -7.61
CA GLU A 454 -31.55 -14.66 -6.16
C GLU A 454 -30.27 -15.06 -5.41
N ASN A 455 -29.61 -16.12 -5.83
CA ASN A 455 -28.31 -16.51 -5.23
C ASN A 455 -27.24 -15.42 -5.41
N LEU A 456 -27.17 -14.78 -6.58
CA LEU A 456 -26.25 -13.65 -6.80
C LEU A 456 -26.62 -12.43 -5.94
N LYS A 457 -27.93 -12.12 -5.82
CA LYS A 457 -28.44 -11.08 -4.94
C LYS A 457 -28.02 -11.33 -3.49
N ASN A 458 -28.13 -12.56 -3.07
CA ASN A 458 -27.77 -13.02 -1.73
C ASN A 458 -26.26 -12.90 -1.49
N GLN A 459 -25.43 -13.25 -2.48
CA GLN A 459 -23.99 -13.08 -2.41
C GLN A 459 -23.60 -11.60 -2.26
N LEU A 460 -24.26 -10.71 -3.01
CA LEU A 460 -24.01 -9.27 -2.91
C LEU A 460 -24.39 -8.72 -1.54
N GLY A 461 -25.57 -9.09 -1.01
CA GLY A 461 -25.99 -8.67 0.33
C GLY A 461 -25.01 -9.12 1.42
N TYR A 462 -24.52 -10.36 1.33
CA TYR A 462 -23.50 -10.87 2.27
C TYR A 462 -22.16 -10.14 2.12
N ALA A 463 -21.71 -9.90 0.88
CA ALA A 463 -20.49 -9.15 0.63
C ALA A 463 -20.59 -7.72 1.22
N ASN A 464 -21.74 -7.05 1.04
CA ASN A 464 -21.98 -5.75 1.64
C ASN A 464 -21.81 -5.78 3.16
N LYS A 465 -22.45 -6.74 3.84
CA LYS A 465 -22.32 -6.86 5.29
C LYS A 465 -20.90 -7.11 5.74
N CYS A 466 -20.22 -8.10 5.15
CA CYS A 466 -18.84 -8.43 5.50
C CYS A 466 -17.91 -7.24 5.30
N ASN A 467 -18.03 -6.53 4.18
CA ASN A 467 -17.20 -5.37 3.88
C ASN A 467 -17.40 -4.24 4.90
N ILE A 468 -18.65 -3.96 5.29
CA ILE A 468 -18.95 -2.95 6.31
C ILE A 468 -18.35 -3.34 7.67
N ASP A 469 -18.48 -4.60 8.06
CA ASP A 469 -17.94 -5.09 9.34
C ASP A 469 -16.41 -5.07 9.35
N GLU A 470 -15.76 -5.46 8.25
CA GLU A 470 -14.30 -5.36 8.09
C GLU A 470 -13.83 -3.90 8.12
N LEU A 471 -14.56 -2.98 7.50
CA LEU A 471 -14.24 -1.55 7.54
C LEU A 471 -14.33 -0.96 8.94
N LYS A 472 -15.37 -1.32 9.71
CA LYS A 472 -15.49 -0.90 11.11
C LYS A 472 -14.31 -1.39 11.96
N LYS A 473 -13.87 -2.63 11.75
CA LYS A 473 -12.68 -3.19 12.40
C LYS A 473 -11.43 -2.40 12.02
N LEU A 474 -11.27 -2.05 10.74
CA LEU A 474 -10.15 -1.26 10.26
C LEU A 474 -10.07 0.11 10.91
N ILE A 475 -11.19 0.85 10.92
CA ILE A 475 -11.24 2.20 11.49
C ILE A 475 -10.80 2.17 12.97
N LYS A 476 -11.30 1.19 13.73
CA LYS A 476 -10.88 0.99 15.13
C LYS A 476 -9.38 0.66 15.21
N LYS A 477 -8.92 -0.28 14.41
CA LYS A 477 -7.51 -0.69 14.35
C LYS A 477 -6.60 0.49 14.00
N TYR A 478 -6.99 1.34 13.06
CA TYR A 478 -6.19 2.51 12.66
C TYR A 478 -6.00 3.48 13.82
N ALA A 479 -7.06 3.81 14.55
CA ALA A 479 -6.94 4.68 15.72
C ALA A 479 -5.89 4.17 16.71
N ASP A 480 -5.96 2.87 17.07
CA ASP A 480 -5.03 2.25 17.99
C ASP A 480 -3.60 2.21 17.43
N MET A 481 -3.45 1.87 16.13
CA MET A 481 -2.15 1.81 15.45
C MET A 481 -1.46 3.17 15.38
N TYR A 482 -2.19 4.24 15.02
CA TYR A 482 -1.64 5.59 14.93
C TYR A 482 -1.16 6.06 16.30
N LEU A 483 -1.98 5.92 17.34
CA LEU A 483 -1.61 6.30 18.71
C LEU A 483 -0.40 5.52 19.22
N LYS A 484 -0.39 4.20 19.04
CA LYS A 484 0.73 3.35 19.44
C LYS A 484 2.01 3.70 18.69
N ASN A 485 1.92 3.93 17.37
CA ASN A 485 3.08 4.31 16.58
C ASN A 485 3.63 5.68 16.98
N LEU A 486 2.76 6.67 17.20
CA LEU A 486 3.16 8.00 17.65
C LEU A 486 3.82 7.97 19.03
N LYS A 487 3.27 7.19 19.96
CA LYS A 487 3.90 6.97 21.27
C LYS A 487 5.29 6.37 21.13
N ASN A 488 5.41 5.26 20.39
CA ASN A 488 6.70 4.61 20.17
C ASN A 488 7.72 5.54 19.48
N PHE A 489 7.26 6.36 18.54
CA PHE A 489 8.09 7.39 17.91
C PHE A 489 8.62 8.40 18.93
N ALA A 490 7.75 8.95 19.78
CA ALA A 490 8.12 9.89 20.82
C ALA A 490 9.08 9.26 21.84
N ASP A 491 8.80 8.06 22.32
CA ASP A 491 9.61 7.32 23.29
C ASP A 491 11.04 7.03 22.76
N LYS A 492 11.19 6.83 21.43
CA LYS A 492 12.50 6.63 20.81
C LYS A 492 13.22 7.92 20.45
N MET A 493 12.46 8.96 20.08
CA MET A 493 13.04 10.25 19.68
C MET A 493 13.53 11.06 20.88
N TYR A 494 12.82 11.02 22.00
CA TYR A 494 13.12 11.81 23.19
C TYR A 494 14.55 11.61 23.74
N PRO A 495 15.06 10.37 23.95
CA PRO A 495 16.44 10.17 24.36
C PRO A 495 17.45 10.74 23.35
N THR A 496 17.18 10.58 22.06
CA THR A 496 18.07 11.07 21.00
C THR A 496 18.13 12.61 20.97
N LEU A 497 17.04 13.30 21.32
CA LEU A 497 17.04 14.77 21.45
C LEU A 497 17.81 15.23 22.70
N ASN A 498 17.74 14.49 23.81
CA ASN A 498 18.57 14.75 24.98
C ASN A 498 20.06 14.55 24.69
N ASP A 499 20.43 13.50 23.95
CA ASP A 499 21.81 13.33 23.47
C ASP A 499 22.25 14.52 22.60
N ALA A 500 21.33 15.06 21.77
CA ALA A 500 21.57 16.27 21.01
C ALA A 500 21.90 17.47 21.89
N LEU A 501 21.09 17.71 22.89
CA LEU A 501 21.32 18.80 23.84
C LEU A 501 22.70 18.67 24.51
N ASN A 502 23.07 17.45 24.93
CA ASN A 502 24.35 17.17 25.55
C ASN A 502 25.53 17.50 24.61
N VAL A 503 25.44 17.18 23.33
CA VAL A 503 26.48 17.50 22.33
C VAL A 503 26.68 19.01 22.22
N TRP A 504 25.59 19.78 22.15
CA TRP A 504 25.65 21.24 22.06
C TRP A 504 26.11 21.90 23.36
N THR A 505 25.69 21.40 24.52
CA THR A 505 26.13 21.94 25.83
C THR A 505 27.62 21.67 26.08
N THR A 506 28.17 20.56 25.58
CA THR A 506 29.60 20.25 25.69
C THR A 506 30.44 21.29 24.93
N ILE A 507 30.05 21.63 23.68
CA ILE A 507 30.81 22.62 22.93
C ILE A 507 30.65 24.04 23.52
N ALA A 508 29.47 24.38 24.02
CA ALA A 508 29.26 25.66 24.70
C ALA A 508 30.14 25.79 25.96
N ALA A 509 30.20 24.74 26.78
CA ALA A 509 31.08 24.74 27.97
C ALA A 509 32.57 24.80 27.64
N PHE A 510 32.99 24.39 26.43
CA PHE A 510 34.35 24.56 25.96
C PHE A 510 34.68 26.03 25.65
N THR A 511 33.73 26.80 25.12
CA THR A 511 33.90 28.23 24.78
C THR A 511 33.92 29.14 25.99
N ASP A 512 33.39 28.69 27.14
CA ASP A 512 33.32 29.46 28.39
C ASP A 512 34.64 29.32 29.24
N LYS A 513 35.60 28.53 28.80
CA LYS A 513 36.93 28.36 29.43
C LYS A 513 38.00 29.11 28.68
#